data_d3cfff5c54c911c5349bdf1aad018612
#
_entry.id   d3cfff5c54c911c5349bdf1aad018612
#
_cell.length_a   1.000
_cell.length_b   1.000
_cell.length_c   1.000
_cell.angle_alpha   90.00
_cell.angle_beta   90.00
_cell.angle_gamma   90.00
#
_symmetry.space_group_name_H-M   'P 1'
#
loop_
_entity.id
_entity.type
_entity.pdbx_description
1 polymer ?
#
loop_
_entity_poly.entity_id
_entity_poly.type
_entity_poly.pdbx_seq_one_letter_code
_entity_poly.pdbx_strand_id
1 'polypeptide(L)'
;MVRRHVDNVKIRSSILRGPILKNTTTKHKFECTELKQKLQAVLPHLAKHDIEDIRIIVHQTYVKRFRRSRIPKYGNLNKGFTEYEIQRFFKAIDNDKFRLLFSYQAQLGLRIGEVLKLNLKAINFKTRELTLKTEKARILDTLLIPAPLFKHTMKFIKANMTRIEQAKGYIFFKDCASANSAVYLDVNYVRNRFRHYVKLADVDQVYDISEESAGRTPRRLHRLTTHSLRHYAITSFSKQTNGNVVLTSRFARHASPETTMIYISTKKEELYKELDNIDMDSVERLKRSIMNIK
;
A
#
# COMPACT_ATOMS: atom_id res chain seq x y z
N MET A 1 24.12 -5.04 -48.23
CA MET A 1 24.22 -3.68 -47.70
C MET A 1 22.89 -2.96 -47.93
N VAL A 2 21.92 -3.07 -47.05
CA VAL A 2 20.68 -2.30 -47.13
C VAL A 2 20.36 -1.80 -45.69
N ARG A 3 20.61 -0.50 -45.51
CA ARG A 3 20.23 0.23 -44.29
C ARG A 3 18.72 0.44 -44.29
N ARG A 4 17.98 -0.12 -43.35
CA ARG A 4 16.59 0.23 -43.09
C ARG A 4 16.57 1.45 -42.16
N HIS A 5 16.08 2.57 -42.70
CA HIS A 5 15.65 3.75 -41.94
C HIS A 5 14.49 3.35 -41.03
N VAL A 6 14.63 3.62 -39.75
CA VAL A 6 13.52 3.57 -38.80
C VAL A 6 13.05 4.99 -38.64
N ASP A 7 11.94 5.31 -39.29
CA ASP A 7 11.28 6.59 -39.15
C ASP A 7 10.73 6.76 -37.75
N ASN A 8 11.27 7.78 -37.06
CA ASN A 8 10.73 8.31 -35.81
C ASN A 8 9.38 8.96 -36.09
N VAL A 9 8.29 8.26 -35.82
CA VAL A 9 6.96 8.86 -35.77
C VAL A 9 6.87 9.72 -34.51
N LYS A 10 7.18 11.00 -34.65
CA LYS A 10 6.80 12.05 -33.71
C LYS A 10 5.28 12.18 -33.77
N ILE A 11 4.57 11.51 -32.85
CA ILE A 11 3.18 11.81 -32.58
C ILE A 11 3.14 13.21 -31.96
N ARG A 12 2.85 14.20 -32.78
CA ARG A 12 2.54 15.57 -32.35
C ARG A 12 1.26 15.53 -31.51
N SER A 13 1.39 15.75 -30.22
CA SER A 13 0.29 16.04 -29.29
C SER A 13 -0.24 17.48 -29.52
N SER A 14 -0.71 17.78 -30.74
CA SER A 14 -1.20 19.10 -31.11
C SER A 14 -2.72 19.22 -31.19
N ILE A 15 -3.45 18.22 -30.71
CA ILE A 15 -4.90 18.26 -30.67
C ILE A 15 -5.35 18.16 -29.21
N LEU A 16 -5.23 19.23 -28.45
CA LEU A 16 -6.00 19.57 -27.25
C LEU A 16 -5.45 20.82 -26.54
N ARG A 17 -5.09 21.84 -27.35
CA ARG A 17 -4.94 23.19 -26.83
C ARG A 17 -6.04 24.09 -27.40
N GLY A 18 -7.26 23.88 -26.92
CA GLY A 18 -8.29 24.89 -27.02
C GLY A 18 -8.04 25.99 -25.97
N PRO A 19 -8.33 27.27 -26.27
CA PRO A 19 -8.04 28.41 -25.40
C PRO A 19 -9.12 28.56 -24.31
N ILE A 20 -9.23 27.61 -23.38
CA ILE A 20 -10.35 27.59 -22.39
C ILE A 20 -9.89 27.77 -20.94
N LEU A 21 -8.66 28.12 -20.64
CA LEU A 21 -8.24 28.04 -19.23
C LEU A 21 -7.77 29.33 -18.57
N LYS A 22 -7.80 30.48 -19.22
CA LYS A 22 -7.39 31.73 -18.52
C LYS A 22 -8.55 32.52 -17.89
N ASN A 23 -9.80 32.31 -18.31
CA ASN A 23 -10.96 33.08 -17.77
C ASN A 23 -11.81 32.33 -16.74
N THR A 24 -11.63 31.01 -16.55
CA THR A 24 -12.43 30.22 -15.62
C THR A 24 -11.95 30.31 -14.18
N THR A 25 -10.66 30.58 -13.93
CA THR A 25 -10.10 30.59 -12.58
C THR A 25 -10.61 31.76 -11.74
N THR A 26 -10.80 32.93 -12.36
CA THR A 26 -11.30 34.13 -11.69
C THR A 26 -12.81 34.02 -11.42
N LYS A 27 -13.56 33.52 -12.39
CA LYS A 27 -15.02 33.32 -12.25
C LYS A 27 -15.35 32.26 -11.19
N HIS A 28 -14.63 31.14 -11.21
CA HIS A 28 -14.77 30.09 -10.18
C HIS A 28 -14.39 30.57 -8.76
N LYS A 29 -13.40 31.45 -8.62
CA LYS A 29 -12.98 31.98 -7.32
C LYS A 29 -14.04 32.94 -6.74
N PHE A 30 -14.72 33.71 -7.61
CA PHE A 30 -15.78 34.60 -7.22
C PHE A 30 -17.06 33.85 -6.81
N GLU A 31 -17.48 32.88 -7.60
CA GLU A 31 -18.62 31.99 -7.31
C GLU A 31 -18.43 31.18 -6.02
N CYS A 32 -17.20 30.70 -5.74
CA CYS A 32 -16.87 30.03 -4.49
C CYS A 32 -16.97 30.94 -3.26
N THR A 33 -16.64 32.22 -3.40
CA THR A 33 -16.72 33.18 -2.26
C THR A 33 -18.18 33.51 -1.94
N GLU A 34 -19.01 33.72 -2.94
CA GLU A 34 -20.45 33.97 -2.79
C GLU A 34 -21.18 32.74 -2.21
N LEU A 35 -20.89 31.56 -2.73
CA LEU A 35 -21.43 30.30 -2.20
C LEU A 35 -21.01 30.08 -0.74
N LYS A 36 -19.77 30.40 -0.40
CA LYS A 36 -19.27 30.30 0.97
C LYS A 36 -20.00 31.23 1.92
N GLN A 37 -20.25 32.47 1.50
CA GLN A 37 -21.04 33.44 2.28
C GLN A 37 -22.48 32.98 2.48
N LYS A 38 -23.15 32.48 1.42
CA LYS A 38 -24.51 31.94 1.52
C LYS A 38 -24.56 30.72 2.45
N LEU A 39 -23.58 29.81 2.36
CA LEU A 39 -23.50 28.66 3.27
C LEU A 39 -23.25 29.09 4.72
N GLN A 40 -22.37 30.07 4.96
CA GLN A 40 -22.12 30.59 6.31
C GLN A 40 -23.33 31.23 6.96
N ALA A 41 -24.23 31.83 6.16
CA ALA A 41 -25.49 32.42 6.67
C ALA A 41 -26.51 31.34 7.02
N VAL A 42 -26.53 30.20 6.33
CA VAL A 42 -27.57 29.15 6.48
C VAL A 42 -27.14 28.08 7.51
N LEU A 43 -25.84 27.74 7.57
CA LEU A 43 -25.33 26.66 8.42
C LEU A 43 -25.72 26.72 9.90
N PRO A 44 -25.77 27.91 10.57
CA PRO A 44 -26.17 28.00 11.97
C PRO A 44 -27.64 27.61 12.24
N HIS A 45 -28.48 27.63 11.21
CA HIS A 45 -29.92 27.34 11.30
C HIS A 45 -30.29 25.90 10.90
N LEU A 46 -29.28 25.09 10.49
CA LEU A 46 -29.50 23.70 10.07
C LEU A 46 -29.30 22.74 11.25
N ALA A 47 -30.15 21.73 11.30
CA ALA A 47 -29.97 20.63 12.22
C ALA A 47 -28.76 19.75 11.78
N LYS A 48 -28.23 18.95 12.71
CA LYS A 48 -27.04 18.12 12.43
C LYS A 48 -27.22 17.15 11.27
N HIS A 49 -28.41 16.56 11.10
CA HIS A 49 -28.72 15.66 10.01
C HIS A 49 -28.78 16.37 8.66
N ASP A 50 -29.30 17.62 8.60
CA ASP A 50 -29.33 18.42 7.38
C ASP A 50 -27.92 18.77 6.88
N ILE A 51 -27.00 19.03 7.80
CA ILE A 51 -25.57 19.27 7.48
C ILE A 51 -24.93 18.01 6.88
N GLU A 52 -25.24 16.84 7.42
CA GLU A 52 -24.70 15.57 6.88
C GLU A 52 -25.28 15.26 5.50
N ASP A 53 -26.57 15.52 5.27
CA ASP A 53 -27.21 15.35 3.97
C ASP A 53 -26.63 16.31 2.92
N ILE A 54 -26.40 17.56 3.26
CA ILE A 54 -25.70 18.52 2.39
C ILE A 54 -24.30 18.01 2.04
N ARG A 55 -23.58 17.50 3.03
CA ARG A 55 -22.24 16.92 2.81
C ARG A 55 -22.29 15.74 1.85
N ILE A 56 -23.26 14.86 1.99
CA ILE A 56 -23.47 13.71 1.11
C ILE A 56 -23.78 14.17 -0.31
N ILE A 57 -24.71 15.12 -0.47
CA ILE A 57 -25.09 15.67 -1.78
C ILE A 57 -23.92 16.36 -2.46
N VAL A 58 -23.17 17.20 -1.74
CA VAL A 58 -21.98 17.88 -2.26
C VAL A 58 -20.91 16.86 -2.67
N HIS A 59 -20.69 15.83 -1.83
CA HIS A 59 -19.74 14.78 -2.16
C HIS A 59 -20.15 13.97 -3.38
N GLN A 60 -21.40 13.57 -3.48
CA GLN A 60 -21.95 12.83 -4.64
C GLN A 60 -21.86 13.66 -5.93
N THR A 61 -22.23 14.94 -5.86
CA THR A 61 -22.16 15.86 -6.99
C THR A 61 -20.72 16.07 -7.44
N TYR A 62 -19.79 16.27 -6.48
CA TYR A 62 -18.37 16.38 -6.77
C TYR A 62 -17.82 15.10 -7.42
N VAL A 63 -18.14 13.94 -6.86
CA VAL A 63 -17.71 12.65 -7.40
C VAL A 63 -18.25 12.43 -8.81
N LYS A 64 -19.55 12.74 -9.05
CA LYS A 64 -20.18 12.58 -10.36
C LYS A 64 -19.61 13.54 -11.41
N ARG A 65 -19.33 14.79 -11.02
CA ARG A 65 -18.93 15.86 -11.94
C ARG A 65 -17.42 15.94 -12.19
N PHE A 66 -16.59 15.62 -11.18
CA PHE A 66 -15.16 15.83 -11.21
C PHE A 66 -14.32 14.55 -11.07
N ARG A 67 -14.96 13.42 -10.73
CA ARG A 67 -14.25 12.15 -10.73
C ARG A 67 -14.11 11.70 -12.18
N ARG A 68 -12.96 12.01 -12.79
CA ARG A 68 -12.51 11.33 -14.01
C ARG A 68 -12.55 9.83 -13.71
N SER A 69 -13.09 9.02 -14.65
CA SER A 69 -12.98 7.58 -14.58
C SER A 69 -11.53 7.24 -14.22
N ARG A 70 -11.30 6.66 -13.06
CA ARG A 70 -9.95 6.26 -12.69
C ARG A 70 -9.53 5.17 -13.65
N ILE A 71 -8.78 5.54 -14.67
CA ILE A 71 -7.97 4.56 -15.39
C ILE A 71 -7.15 3.85 -14.31
N PRO A 72 -7.22 2.51 -14.21
CA PRO A 72 -6.45 1.78 -13.22
C PRO A 72 -4.99 2.22 -13.33
N LYS A 73 -4.48 2.92 -12.33
CA LYS A 73 -3.14 3.54 -12.36
C LYS A 73 -2.02 2.54 -12.66
N TYR A 74 -2.27 1.27 -12.44
CA TYR A 74 -1.31 0.20 -12.64
C TYR A 74 -1.65 -0.71 -13.83
N GLY A 75 -2.85 -0.61 -14.42
CA GLY A 75 -3.29 -1.60 -15.41
C GLY A 75 -3.08 -3.02 -14.89
N ASN A 76 -2.40 -3.85 -15.66
CA ASN A 76 -2.02 -5.22 -15.29
C ASN A 76 -0.66 -5.32 -14.56
N LEU A 77 -0.05 -4.20 -14.17
CA LEU A 77 1.24 -4.22 -13.50
C LEU A 77 1.13 -4.80 -12.08
N ASN A 78 2.04 -5.70 -11.76
CA ASN A 78 2.16 -6.22 -10.41
C ASN A 78 2.61 -5.11 -9.44
N LYS A 79 1.80 -4.83 -8.42
CA LYS A 79 2.09 -3.81 -7.40
C LYS A 79 3.11 -4.27 -6.37
N GLY A 80 3.31 -5.56 -6.23
CA GLY A 80 4.29 -6.18 -5.35
C GLY A 80 5.64 -6.38 -6.02
N PHE A 81 6.61 -6.78 -5.23
CA PHE A 81 7.88 -7.31 -5.73
C PHE A 81 7.68 -8.73 -6.27
N THR A 82 8.40 -9.08 -7.32
CA THR A 82 8.65 -10.48 -7.68
C THR A 82 9.73 -11.07 -6.79
N GLU A 83 9.89 -12.40 -6.77
CA GLU A 83 10.97 -13.06 -6.00
C GLU A 83 12.36 -12.58 -6.42
N TYR A 84 12.58 -12.39 -7.70
CA TYR A 84 13.83 -11.88 -8.25
C TYR A 84 14.11 -10.42 -7.78
N GLU A 85 13.10 -9.56 -7.87
CA GLU A 85 13.23 -8.15 -7.50
C GLU A 85 13.47 -7.97 -5.99
N ILE A 86 12.79 -8.76 -5.15
CA ILE A 86 12.95 -8.65 -3.69
C ILE A 86 14.34 -9.08 -3.25
N GLN A 87 14.92 -10.12 -3.87
CA GLN A 87 16.28 -10.56 -3.61
C GLN A 87 17.29 -9.48 -4.00
N ARG A 88 17.17 -8.88 -5.19
CA ARG A 88 18.04 -7.77 -5.63
C ARG A 88 17.92 -6.57 -4.72
N PHE A 89 16.69 -6.21 -4.34
CA PHE A 89 16.43 -5.11 -3.43
C PHE A 89 17.15 -5.30 -2.07
N PHE A 90 16.98 -6.46 -1.42
CA PHE A 90 17.64 -6.71 -0.15
C PHE A 90 19.16 -6.81 -0.27
N LYS A 91 19.69 -7.32 -1.39
CA LYS A 91 21.13 -7.35 -1.66
C LYS A 91 21.71 -5.93 -1.79
N ALA A 92 20.98 -5.00 -2.34
CA ALA A 92 21.41 -3.61 -2.54
C ALA A 92 21.41 -2.77 -1.24
N ILE A 93 20.81 -3.25 -0.15
CA ILE A 93 20.73 -2.50 1.10
C ILE A 93 22.06 -2.70 1.88
N ASP A 94 22.79 -1.63 2.04
CA ASP A 94 24.08 -1.57 2.75
C ASP A 94 23.94 -1.29 4.26
N ASN A 95 22.80 -0.74 4.70
CA ASN A 95 22.56 -0.28 6.05
C ASN A 95 21.63 -1.23 6.82
N ASP A 96 22.10 -1.78 7.95
CA ASP A 96 21.38 -2.76 8.77
C ASP A 96 20.05 -2.22 9.33
N LYS A 97 19.96 -0.93 9.65
CA LYS A 97 18.72 -0.30 10.13
C LYS A 97 17.63 -0.38 9.05
N PHE A 98 17.96 -0.01 7.80
CA PHE A 98 17.01 -0.09 6.70
C PHE A 98 16.74 -1.52 6.27
N ARG A 99 17.73 -2.39 6.32
CA ARG A 99 17.54 -3.82 6.05
C ARG A 99 16.54 -4.43 7.03
N LEU A 100 16.68 -4.16 8.32
CA LEU A 100 15.74 -4.61 9.35
C LEU A 100 14.36 -4.00 9.16
N LEU A 101 14.28 -2.68 8.91
CA LEU A 101 13.02 -1.94 8.70
C LEU A 101 12.20 -2.55 7.55
N PHE A 102 12.82 -2.73 6.39
CA PHE A 102 12.14 -3.29 5.23
C PHE A 102 11.85 -4.78 5.37
N SER A 103 12.65 -5.52 6.17
CA SER A 103 12.35 -6.92 6.52
C SER A 103 11.04 -7.04 7.31
N TYR A 104 10.78 -6.13 8.25
CA TYR A 104 9.49 -6.09 8.94
C TYR A 104 8.31 -5.86 8.00
N GLN A 105 8.46 -5.00 6.99
CA GLN A 105 7.43 -4.80 5.98
C GLN A 105 7.24 -6.01 5.07
N ALA A 106 8.35 -6.63 4.62
CA ALA A 106 8.32 -7.73 3.68
C ALA A 106 7.91 -9.07 4.30
N GLN A 107 8.10 -9.27 5.60
CA GLN A 107 7.78 -10.53 6.28
C GLN A 107 6.49 -10.47 7.09
N LEU A 108 6.19 -9.33 7.74
CA LEU A 108 4.99 -9.17 8.57
C LEU A 108 3.91 -8.30 7.91
N GLY A 109 4.16 -7.81 6.71
CA GLY A 109 3.22 -6.97 5.99
C GLY A 109 2.86 -5.67 6.72
N LEU A 110 3.73 -5.15 7.58
CA LEU A 110 3.48 -3.93 8.34
C LEU A 110 3.39 -2.69 7.43
N ARG A 111 2.55 -1.73 7.80
CA ARG A 111 2.59 -0.41 7.16
C ARG A 111 3.82 0.35 7.61
N ILE A 112 4.33 1.24 6.76
CA ILE A 112 5.55 2.01 7.08
C ILE A 112 5.43 2.77 8.41
N GLY A 113 4.29 3.39 8.68
CA GLY A 113 4.05 4.11 9.94
C GLY A 113 3.98 3.19 11.16
N GLU A 114 3.53 1.94 10.99
CA GLU A 114 3.54 0.92 12.04
C GLU A 114 4.98 0.51 12.37
N VAL A 115 5.80 0.25 11.34
CA VAL A 115 7.23 -0.13 11.52
C VAL A 115 8.01 0.98 12.21
N LEU A 116 7.86 2.23 11.77
CA LEU A 116 8.62 3.35 12.33
C LEU A 116 8.35 3.58 13.81
N LYS A 117 7.17 3.21 14.30
CA LYS A 117 6.76 3.33 15.70
C LYS A 117 7.08 2.11 16.55
N LEU A 118 7.83 1.12 16.00
CA LEU A 118 8.22 -0.04 16.79
C LEU A 118 9.13 0.39 17.95
N ASN A 119 8.74 -0.05 19.15
CA ASN A 119 9.42 0.26 20.40
C ASN A 119 9.77 -1.03 21.13
N LEU A 120 10.83 -1.02 21.93
CA LEU A 120 11.23 -2.17 22.75
C LEU A 120 10.09 -2.71 23.60
N LYS A 121 9.25 -1.82 24.16
CA LYS A 121 8.10 -2.19 25.00
C LYS A 121 7.02 -2.96 24.24
N ALA A 122 7.01 -2.88 22.91
CA ALA A 122 6.06 -3.56 22.06
C ALA A 122 6.43 -5.02 21.76
N ILE A 123 7.65 -5.43 22.10
CA ILE A 123 8.19 -6.76 21.80
C ILE A 123 8.28 -7.58 23.10
N ASN A 124 7.58 -8.72 23.12
CA ASN A 124 7.80 -9.74 24.11
C ASN A 124 8.96 -10.65 23.65
N PHE A 125 10.11 -10.48 24.29
CA PHE A 125 11.35 -11.18 23.90
C PHE A 125 11.32 -12.69 24.23
N LYS A 126 10.44 -13.13 25.14
CA LYS A 126 10.31 -14.55 25.50
C LYS A 126 9.45 -15.30 24.47
N THR A 127 8.33 -14.72 24.06
CA THR A 127 7.37 -15.33 23.14
C THR A 127 7.57 -14.92 21.68
N ARG A 128 8.43 -13.95 21.41
CA ARG A 128 8.64 -13.32 20.08
C ARG A 128 7.38 -12.64 19.54
N GLU A 129 6.53 -12.17 20.44
CA GLU A 129 5.32 -11.45 20.06
C GLU A 129 5.56 -9.95 19.96
N LEU A 130 4.96 -9.37 18.95
CA LEU A 130 4.96 -7.93 18.69
C LEU A 130 3.54 -7.40 18.86
N THR A 131 3.30 -6.58 19.86
CA THR A 131 2.03 -5.88 20.04
C THR A 131 2.13 -4.50 19.43
N LEU A 132 1.22 -4.18 18.49
CA LEU A 132 1.19 -2.89 17.83
C LEU A 132 -0.23 -2.33 17.73
N LYS A 133 -0.32 -1.00 17.68
CA LYS A 133 -1.57 -0.32 17.39
C LYS A 133 -1.69 -0.12 15.88
N THR A 134 -2.74 -0.70 15.28
CA THR A 134 -2.98 -0.59 13.85
C THR A 134 -3.25 0.86 13.45
N GLU A 135 -2.70 1.29 12.30
CA GLU A 135 -2.73 2.69 11.89
C GLU A 135 -4.14 3.20 11.55
N LYS A 136 -4.97 2.36 10.92
CA LYS A 136 -6.33 2.73 10.50
C LYS A 136 -7.39 2.52 11.58
N ALA A 137 -7.47 1.32 12.12
CA ALA A 137 -8.51 0.96 13.09
C ALA A 137 -8.16 1.35 14.52
N ARG A 138 -6.90 1.72 14.80
CA ARG A 138 -6.37 2.03 16.13
C ARG A 138 -6.57 0.90 17.17
N ILE A 139 -6.74 -0.32 16.71
CA ILE A 139 -6.90 -1.54 17.52
C ILE A 139 -5.52 -2.08 17.86
N LEU A 140 -5.33 -2.59 19.07
CA LEU A 140 -4.16 -3.36 19.46
C LEU A 140 -4.22 -4.74 18.78
N ASP A 141 -3.11 -5.13 18.18
CA ASP A 141 -2.97 -6.42 17.52
C ASP A 141 -1.61 -7.04 17.88
N THR A 142 -1.57 -8.36 17.99
CA THR A 142 -0.37 -9.09 18.36
C THR A 142 0.03 -10.02 17.22
N LEU A 143 1.30 -9.94 16.82
CA LEU A 143 1.89 -10.71 15.73
C LEU A 143 3.09 -11.50 16.24
N LEU A 144 3.25 -12.72 15.75
CA LEU A 144 4.47 -13.49 15.98
C LEU A 144 5.58 -13.01 15.02
N ILE A 145 6.74 -12.68 15.56
CA ILE A 145 7.94 -12.36 14.77
C ILE A 145 8.60 -13.68 14.33
N PRO A 146 8.78 -13.92 13.02
CA PRO A 146 9.49 -15.10 12.51
C PRO A 146 10.89 -15.23 13.14
N ALA A 147 11.33 -16.42 13.45
CA ALA A 147 12.59 -16.65 14.17
C ALA A 147 13.83 -15.99 13.51
N PRO A 148 14.01 -16.04 12.18
CA PRO A 148 15.12 -15.35 11.52
C PRO A 148 15.06 -13.82 11.68
N LEU A 149 13.85 -13.22 11.55
CA LEU A 149 13.65 -11.78 11.74
C LEU A 149 13.90 -11.39 13.20
N PHE A 150 13.43 -12.19 14.14
CA PHE A 150 13.66 -11.97 15.56
C PHE A 150 15.16 -12.00 15.90
N LYS A 151 15.91 -12.98 15.39
CA LYS A 151 17.37 -13.06 15.56
C LYS A 151 18.06 -11.81 15.02
N HIS A 152 17.66 -11.33 13.84
CA HIS A 152 18.19 -10.09 13.26
C HIS A 152 17.82 -8.87 14.13
N THR A 153 16.58 -8.80 14.63
CA THR A 153 16.14 -7.75 15.55
C THR A 153 16.97 -7.71 16.81
N MET A 154 17.22 -8.86 17.44
CA MET A 154 18.04 -8.96 18.66
C MET A 154 19.47 -8.51 18.41
N LYS A 155 20.08 -8.94 17.30
CA LYS A 155 21.43 -8.50 16.90
C LYS A 155 21.48 -6.98 16.75
N PHE A 156 20.50 -6.39 16.05
CA PHE A 156 20.43 -4.94 15.84
C PHE A 156 20.23 -4.17 17.16
N ILE A 157 19.31 -4.61 18.02
CA ILE A 157 19.06 -4.00 19.34
C ILE A 157 20.33 -4.03 20.18
N LYS A 158 21.00 -5.19 20.28
CA LYS A 158 22.24 -5.34 21.04
C LYS A 158 23.34 -4.38 20.57
N ALA A 159 23.50 -4.23 19.27
CA ALA A 159 24.50 -3.34 18.66
C ALA A 159 24.16 -1.84 18.80
N ASN A 160 22.91 -1.47 19.06
CA ASN A 160 22.43 -0.09 19.08
C ASN A 160 21.71 0.29 20.39
N MET A 161 21.88 -0.47 21.46
CA MET A 161 21.10 -0.34 22.71
C MET A 161 21.11 1.09 23.24
N THR A 162 22.27 1.68 23.41
CA THR A 162 22.44 3.06 23.92
C THR A 162 21.66 4.09 23.09
N ARG A 163 21.70 3.96 21.75
CA ARG A 163 20.97 4.88 20.84
C ARG A 163 19.46 4.67 20.92
N ILE A 164 19.04 3.43 21.08
CA ILE A 164 17.61 3.07 21.22
C ILE A 164 17.07 3.62 22.54
N GLU A 165 17.83 3.54 23.62
CA GLU A 165 17.46 4.13 24.94
C GLU A 165 17.36 5.65 24.84
N GLN A 166 18.35 6.32 24.25
CA GLN A 166 18.30 7.76 23.97
C GLN A 166 17.09 8.15 23.12
N ALA A 167 16.68 7.27 22.23
CA ALA A 167 15.49 7.40 21.39
C ALA A 167 14.19 6.91 22.09
N LYS A 168 14.14 6.89 23.43
CA LYS A 168 12.95 6.48 24.22
C LYS A 168 12.46 5.07 23.87
N GLY A 169 13.37 4.17 23.51
CA GLY A 169 13.09 2.79 23.15
C GLY A 169 12.64 2.55 21.70
N TYR A 170 12.60 3.56 20.84
CA TYR A 170 12.27 3.38 19.43
C TYR A 170 13.41 2.71 18.67
N ILE A 171 13.09 1.59 17.99
CA ILE A 171 14.09 0.75 17.28
C ILE A 171 14.62 1.48 16.04
N PHE A 172 13.75 2.17 15.31
CA PHE A 172 14.10 2.92 14.09
C PHE A 172 14.31 4.40 14.38
N PHE A 173 15.31 4.68 15.18
CA PHE A 173 15.68 6.02 15.67
C PHE A 173 16.38 6.87 14.61
N LYS A 174 16.30 8.20 14.78
CA LYS A 174 17.14 9.17 14.05
C LYS A 174 18.55 9.21 14.65
N ASP A 175 19.56 9.35 13.78
CA ASP A 175 20.94 9.46 14.22
C ASP A 175 21.24 10.84 14.86
N CYS A 176 20.55 11.88 14.41
CA CYS A 176 20.62 13.24 14.96
C CYS A 176 19.19 13.76 15.17
N ALA A 177 18.69 13.74 16.39
CA ALA A 177 17.40 14.32 16.75
C ALA A 177 17.65 15.67 17.43
N SER A 178 17.04 16.76 16.91
CA SER A 178 16.93 18.00 17.65
C SER A 178 15.94 17.82 18.83
N ALA A 179 16.07 18.58 19.89
CA ALA A 179 15.28 18.45 21.12
C ALA A 179 13.75 18.44 20.88
N ASN A 180 13.28 19.11 19.81
CA ASN A 180 11.87 19.24 19.48
C ASN A 180 11.39 18.34 18.32
N SER A 181 12.23 17.41 17.83
CA SER A 181 11.84 16.52 16.74
C SER A 181 11.45 15.12 17.21
N ALA A 182 10.64 14.41 16.41
CA ALA A 182 10.36 13.00 16.66
C ALA A 182 11.67 12.21 16.70
N VAL A 183 11.81 11.35 17.69
CA VAL A 183 13.03 10.55 17.92
C VAL A 183 13.17 9.37 16.96
N TYR A 184 12.10 8.99 16.25
CA TYR A 184 12.11 7.95 15.23
C TYR A 184 12.19 8.53 13.82
N LEU A 185 12.52 7.69 12.82
CA LEU A 185 12.71 8.09 11.42
C LEU A 185 11.44 8.69 10.82
N ASP A 186 11.62 9.71 9.99
CA ASP A 186 10.53 10.31 9.21
C ASP A 186 10.12 9.42 8.03
N VAL A 187 8.81 9.36 7.74
CA VAL A 187 8.24 8.54 6.65
C VAL A 187 8.79 8.93 5.28
N ASN A 188 8.95 10.25 5.01
CA ASN A 188 9.42 10.71 3.71
C ASN A 188 10.91 10.42 3.54
N TYR A 189 11.70 10.54 4.61
CA TYR A 189 13.10 10.13 4.60
C TYR A 189 13.24 8.64 4.25
N VAL A 190 12.43 7.77 4.90
CA VAL A 190 12.45 6.33 4.60
C VAL A 190 11.98 6.01 3.19
N ARG A 191 10.95 6.73 2.67
CA ARG A 191 10.53 6.61 1.27
C ARG A 191 11.63 6.99 0.29
N ASN A 192 12.40 8.03 0.59
CA ASN A 192 13.53 8.43 -0.24
C ASN A 192 14.65 7.40 -0.21
N ARG A 193 14.97 6.84 0.97
CA ARG A 193 15.95 5.73 1.11
C ARG A 193 15.47 4.47 0.40
N PHE A 194 14.19 4.12 0.52
CA PHE A 194 13.60 3.01 -0.24
C PHE A 194 13.80 3.19 -1.74
N ARG A 195 13.47 4.37 -2.29
CA ARG A 195 13.65 4.67 -3.72
C ARG A 195 15.11 4.60 -4.14
N HIS A 196 16.03 5.05 -3.29
CA HIS A 196 17.46 4.92 -3.53
C HIS A 196 17.85 3.44 -3.70
N TYR A 197 17.43 2.55 -2.79
CA TYR A 197 17.74 1.13 -2.87
C TYR A 197 17.05 0.41 -4.04
N VAL A 198 15.83 0.80 -4.40
CA VAL A 198 15.16 0.29 -5.61
C VAL A 198 15.95 0.62 -6.87
N LYS A 199 16.52 1.82 -6.96
CA LYS A 199 17.41 2.22 -8.07
C LYS A 199 18.73 1.46 -8.05
N LEU A 200 19.40 1.33 -6.90
CA LEU A 200 20.62 0.56 -6.77
C LEU A 200 20.44 -0.92 -7.13
N ALA A 201 19.28 -1.47 -6.82
CA ALA A 201 18.90 -2.83 -7.20
C ALA A 201 18.58 -2.99 -8.69
N ASP A 202 18.49 -1.87 -9.44
CA ASP A 202 18.09 -1.84 -10.85
C ASP A 202 16.72 -2.52 -11.09
N VAL A 203 15.74 -2.21 -10.22
CA VAL A 203 14.35 -2.69 -10.32
C VAL A 203 13.34 -1.55 -10.34
N ASP A 204 13.81 -0.31 -10.57
CA ASP A 204 12.96 0.88 -10.64
C ASP A 204 12.22 0.94 -11.98
N GLN A 205 10.91 0.93 -11.92
CA GLN A 205 10.03 1.05 -13.09
C GLN A 205 9.10 2.25 -12.92
N VAL A 206 9.27 3.24 -13.80
CA VAL A 206 8.32 4.35 -13.95
C VAL A 206 7.21 3.88 -14.90
N TYR A 207 5.97 3.95 -14.46
CA TYR A 207 4.83 3.49 -15.26
C TYR A 207 3.96 4.64 -15.76
N ASP A 208 4.09 5.83 -15.16
CA ASP A 208 3.29 6.99 -15.54
C ASP A 208 3.90 8.28 -14.99
N ILE A 209 3.38 9.41 -15.45
CA ILE A 209 3.70 10.74 -14.92
C ILE A 209 2.40 11.38 -14.44
N SER A 210 2.36 11.81 -13.17
CA SER A 210 1.19 12.49 -12.65
C SER A 210 0.95 13.81 -13.40
N GLU A 211 -0.30 14.07 -13.78
CA GLU A 211 -0.69 15.37 -14.32
C GLU A 211 -0.46 16.48 -13.29
N GLU A 212 -0.19 17.68 -13.79
CA GLU A 212 -0.16 18.88 -12.98
C GLU A 212 -1.56 19.13 -12.39
N SER A 213 -1.65 19.26 -11.08
CA SER A 213 -2.90 19.57 -10.41
C SER A 213 -2.67 20.58 -9.30
N ALA A 214 -3.43 21.66 -9.30
CA ALA A 214 -3.52 22.64 -8.21
C ALA A 214 -2.15 23.07 -7.63
N GLY A 215 -1.21 23.50 -8.49
CA GLY A 215 0.10 24.03 -8.08
C GLY A 215 1.15 22.97 -7.73
N ARG A 216 0.91 21.71 -8.04
CA ARG A 216 1.91 20.63 -7.89
C ARG A 216 2.54 20.31 -9.23
N THR A 217 3.88 20.32 -9.29
CA THR A 217 4.63 19.90 -10.47
C THR A 217 4.37 18.43 -10.81
N PRO A 218 4.35 18.07 -12.13
CA PRO A 218 4.26 16.68 -12.56
C PRO A 218 5.38 15.84 -11.95
N ARG A 219 5.03 14.64 -11.48
CA ARG A 219 5.99 13.70 -10.87
C ARG A 219 5.93 12.35 -11.52
N ARG A 220 7.07 11.69 -11.63
CA ARG A 220 7.16 10.30 -12.08
C ARG A 220 6.49 9.38 -11.08
N LEU A 221 5.62 8.49 -11.56
CA LEU A 221 4.95 7.48 -10.77
C LEU A 221 5.73 6.17 -10.89
N HIS A 222 6.27 5.72 -9.78
CA HIS A 222 7.05 4.49 -9.71
C HIS A 222 6.17 3.32 -9.29
N ARG A 223 6.37 2.15 -9.92
CA ARG A 223 5.64 0.92 -9.62
C ARG A 223 5.91 0.46 -8.19
N LEU A 224 7.19 0.40 -7.82
CA LEU A 224 7.59 -0.02 -6.48
C LEU A 224 7.62 1.15 -5.51
N THR A 225 6.96 0.95 -4.38
CA THR A 225 6.90 1.87 -3.24
C THR A 225 7.10 1.09 -1.94
N THR A 226 7.25 1.76 -0.81
CA THR A 226 7.31 1.07 0.49
C THR A 226 6.09 0.18 0.73
N HIS A 227 4.93 0.50 0.15
CA HIS A 227 3.74 -0.33 0.24
C HIS A 227 3.84 -1.62 -0.58
N SER A 228 4.70 -1.65 -1.60
CA SER A 228 4.95 -2.86 -2.42
C SER A 228 5.60 -4.00 -1.63
N LEU A 229 6.35 -3.69 -0.56
CA LEU A 229 6.86 -4.70 0.37
C LEU A 229 5.72 -5.40 1.12
N ARG A 230 4.72 -4.64 1.56
CA ARG A 230 3.52 -5.20 2.18
C ARG A 230 2.69 -6.01 1.17
N HIS A 231 2.57 -5.55 -0.09
CA HIS A 231 1.94 -6.34 -1.15
C HIS A 231 2.66 -7.68 -1.33
N TYR A 232 3.99 -7.67 -1.40
CA TYR A 232 4.79 -8.89 -1.48
C TYR A 232 4.51 -9.83 -0.30
N ALA A 233 4.55 -9.34 0.94
CA ALA A 233 4.29 -10.14 2.13
C ALA A 233 2.91 -10.83 2.09
N ILE A 234 1.86 -10.07 1.75
CA ILE A 234 0.49 -10.60 1.72
C ILE A 234 0.32 -11.61 0.59
N THR A 235 0.88 -11.32 -0.61
CA THR A 235 0.81 -12.24 -1.74
C THR A 235 1.59 -13.53 -1.48
N SER A 236 2.79 -13.44 -0.88
CA SER A 236 3.58 -14.61 -0.50
C SER A 236 2.88 -15.46 0.55
N PHE A 237 2.29 -14.82 1.56
CA PHE A 237 1.51 -15.52 2.59
C PHE A 237 0.26 -16.20 2.00
N SER A 238 -0.46 -15.50 1.10
CA SER A 238 -1.60 -16.07 0.39
C SER A 238 -1.22 -17.33 -0.40
N LYS A 239 -0.10 -17.29 -1.12
CA LYS A 239 0.41 -18.45 -1.85
C LYS A 239 0.76 -19.62 -0.92
N GLN A 240 1.43 -19.35 0.21
CA GLN A 240 1.79 -20.36 1.19
C GLN A 240 0.57 -21.02 1.87
N THR A 241 -0.54 -20.30 1.97
CA THR A 241 -1.79 -20.78 2.55
C THR A 241 -2.80 -21.25 1.49
N ASN A 242 -2.32 -21.54 0.26
CA ASN A 242 -3.15 -21.98 -0.85
C ASN A 242 -4.38 -21.09 -1.10
N GLY A 243 -4.19 -19.76 -1.02
CA GLY A 243 -5.25 -18.78 -1.25
C GLY A 243 -6.28 -18.68 -0.13
N ASN A 244 -6.00 -19.18 1.08
CA ASN A 244 -6.95 -19.07 2.18
C ASN A 244 -7.23 -17.60 2.54
N VAL A 245 -8.42 -17.13 2.16
CA VAL A 245 -8.86 -15.72 2.32
C VAL A 245 -8.87 -15.30 3.79
N VAL A 246 -9.37 -16.17 4.68
CA VAL A 246 -9.52 -15.85 6.10
C VAL A 246 -8.16 -15.67 6.77
N LEU A 247 -7.23 -16.60 6.56
CA LEU A 247 -5.88 -16.51 7.11
C LEU A 247 -5.13 -15.30 6.51
N THR A 248 -5.24 -15.09 5.20
CA THR A 248 -4.60 -13.96 4.51
C THR A 248 -5.16 -12.62 4.97
N SER A 249 -6.47 -12.51 5.17
CA SER A 249 -7.12 -11.30 5.70
C SER A 249 -6.65 -10.98 7.11
N ARG A 250 -6.57 -12.00 7.97
CA ARG A 250 -6.07 -11.87 9.34
C ARG A 250 -4.60 -11.44 9.36
N PHE A 251 -3.74 -12.09 8.56
CA PHE A 251 -2.33 -11.72 8.42
C PHE A 251 -2.17 -10.27 7.93
N ALA A 252 -2.95 -9.88 6.91
CA ALA A 252 -2.94 -8.53 6.38
C ALA A 252 -3.59 -7.49 7.29
N ARG A 253 -4.33 -7.91 8.31
CA ARG A 253 -5.11 -7.03 9.19
C ARG A 253 -6.04 -6.11 8.37
N HIS A 254 -6.75 -6.73 7.42
CA HIS A 254 -7.76 -6.05 6.65
C HIS A 254 -9.09 -6.02 7.41
N ALA A 255 -9.75 -4.86 7.42
CA ALA A 255 -11.07 -4.72 8.03
C ALA A 255 -12.18 -5.44 7.23
N SER A 256 -11.95 -5.63 5.92
CA SER A 256 -12.86 -6.29 4.99
C SER A 256 -12.14 -7.36 4.18
N PRO A 257 -12.70 -8.58 4.06
CA PRO A 257 -12.16 -9.66 3.23
C PRO A 257 -12.02 -9.28 1.75
N GLU A 258 -12.90 -8.42 1.21
CA GLU A 258 -12.83 -7.96 -0.18
C GLU A 258 -11.50 -7.28 -0.50
N THR A 259 -10.90 -6.58 0.49
CA THR A 259 -9.58 -5.99 0.34
C THR A 259 -8.50 -7.06 0.15
N THR A 260 -8.75 -8.29 0.61
CA THR A 260 -7.82 -9.42 0.51
C THR A 260 -7.94 -10.12 -0.84
N MET A 261 -9.13 -10.10 -1.46
CA MET A 261 -9.35 -10.77 -2.75
C MET A 261 -8.41 -10.30 -3.86
N ILE A 262 -7.92 -9.07 -3.80
CA ILE A 262 -6.93 -8.55 -4.77
C ILE A 262 -5.56 -9.26 -4.73
N TYR A 263 -5.27 -10.00 -3.65
CA TYR A 263 -4.03 -10.77 -3.47
C TYR A 263 -4.19 -12.25 -3.81
N ILE A 264 -5.43 -12.69 -4.06
CA ILE A 264 -5.77 -14.06 -4.39
C ILE A 264 -6.01 -14.11 -5.88
N SER A 265 -4.98 -14.45 -6.63
CA SER A 265 -5.10 -14.74 -8.06
C SER A 265 -5.31 -16.24 -8.22
N THR A 266 -6.55 -16.66 -8.42
CA THR A 266 -6.82 -18.01 -8.89
C THR A 266 -6.44 -18.05 -10.37
N LYS A 267 -5.40 -18.81 -10.73
CA LYS A 267 -5.08 -19.08 -12.12
C LYS A 267 -6.11 -20.06 -12.67
N LYS A 268 -6.51 -19.89 -13.92
CA LYS A 268 -7.42 -20.84 -14.57
C LYS A 268 -6.91 -22.26 -14.51
N GLU A 269 -5.59 -22.45 -14.62
CA GLU A 269 -4.92 -23.74 -14.52
C GLU A 269 -5.08 -24.40 -13.15
N GLU A 270 -5.05 -23.60 -12.07
CA GLU A 270 -5.31 -24.10 -10.71
C GLU A 270 -6.78 -24.52 -10.55
N LEU A 271 -7.70 -23.72 -11.11
CA LEU A 271 -9.13 -24.08 -11.11
C LEU A 271 -9.39 -25.36 -11.90
N TYR A 272 -8.78 -25.51 -13.06
CA TYR A 272 -8.95 -26.72 -13.88
C TYR A 272 -8.38 -27.95 -13.18
N LYS A 273 -7.20 -27.83 -12.55
CA LYS A 273 -6.61 -28.90 -11.77
C LYS A 273 -7.49 -29.35 -10.61
N GLU A 274 -8.11 -28.41 -9.90
CA GLU A 274 -9.05 -28.74 -8.83
C GLU A 274 -10.34 -29.36 -9.36
N LEU A 275 -10.83 -28.93 -10.52
CA LEU A 275 -11.99 -29.53 -11.18
C LEU A 275 -11.69 -30.97 -11.63
N ASP A 276 -10.49 -31.24 -12.14
CA ASP A 276 -10.05 -32.59 -12.52
C ASP A 276 -9.88 -33.52 -11.32
N ASN A 277 -9.67 -32.97 -10.13
CA ASN A 277 -9.56 -33.73 -8.88
C ASN A 277 -10.93 -34.00 -8.21
N ILE A 278 -12.04 -33.53 -8.79
CA ILE A 278 -13.38 -33.85 -8.28
C ILE A 278 -13.68 -35.32 -8.56
N ASP A 279 -13.64 -36.12 -7.52
CA ASP A 279 -13.99 -37.53 -7.59
C ASP A 279 -15.48 -37.70 -7.93
N MET A 280 -15.75 -38.00 -9.19
CA MET A 280 -17.12 -38.26 -9.69
C MET A 280 -17.77 -39.48 -9.03
N ASP A 281 -16.98 -40.41 -8.50
CA ASP A 281 -17.49 -41.59 -7.78
C ASP A 281 -18.15 -41.19 -6.45
N SER A 282 -17.65 -40.11 -5.80
CA SER A 282 -18.28 -39.57 -4.60
C SER A 282 -19.64 -38.92 -4.88
N VAL A 283 -19.80 -38.29 -6.04
CA VAL A 283 -21.07 -37.70 -6.52
C VAL A 283 -22.08 -38.78 -6.88
N GLU A 284 -21.65 -39.88 -7.51
CA GLU A 284 -22.52 -41.03 -7.78
C GLU A 284 -22.94 -41.78 -6.55
N ARG A 285 -22.06 -41.97 -5.55
CA ARG A 285 -22.40 -42.52 -4.23
C ARG A 285 -23.44 -41.69 -3.50
N LEU A 286 -23.32 -40.37 -3.54
CA LEU A 286 -24.30 -39.41 -3.00
C LEU A 286 -25.65 -39.55 -3.71
N LYS A 287 -25.69 -39.66 -5.02
CA LYS A 287 -26.92 -39.84 -5.82
C LYS A 287 -27.59 -41.16 -5.46
N ARG A 288 -26.85 -42.30 -5.33
CA ARG A 288 -27.35 -43.58 -4.90
C ARG A 288 -27.90 -43.56 -3.45
N SER A 289 -27.21 -42.83 -2.56
CA SER A 289 -27.66 -42.66 -1.16
C SER A 289 -28.97 -41.89 -1.09
N ILE A 290 -29.17 -40.85 -1.90
CA ILE A 290 -30.41 -40.06 -1.94
C ILE A 290 -31.55 -40.85 -2.59
N MET A 291 -31.29 -41.71 -3.57
CA MET A 291 -32.32 -42.54 -4.21
C MET A 291 -32.76 -43.72 -3.32
N ASN A 292 -31.94 -44.15 -2.38
CA ASN A 292 -32.27 -45.25 -1.45
C ASN A 292 -33.02 -44.79 -0.16
N ILE A 293 -33.37 -43.50 -0.07
CA ILE A 293 -34.14 -42.91 1.04
C ILE A 293 -35.66 -42.78 0.69
N LYS A 294 -36.11 -43.46 -0.38
CA LYS A 294 -37.56 -43.52 -0.69
C LYS A 294 -38.15 -44.84 -0.23
#